data_b4e286f77f96cf9d4cce54b51f3f5f2c
#
_entry.id   b4e286f77f96cf9d4cce54b51f3f5f2c
#
_cell.length_a   1.000
_cell.length_b   1.000
_cell.length_c   1.000
_cell.angle_alpha   90.00
_cell.angle_beta   90.00
_cell.angle_gamma   90.00
#
_symmetry.space_group_name_H-M   'P 1'
#
loop_
_entity.id
_entity.type
_entity.pdbx_description
1 polymer ?
#
loop_
_entity_poly.entity_id
_entity_poly.type
_entity_poly.pdbx_seq_one_letter_code
_entity_poly.pdbx_strand_id
1 'polypeptide(L)'
;MSLPVLRPAVAVESSPDGVVTSLPEPGHDAVRRHRLALIARGRPARLAATVAVVLTLVGLNVADHVLGWDTMWLGPVGALALLAFARWQGLTWHQLGLARHTHARGIRWGLGVIAVVAFVYLVGILLPSTRTAFLDVRYHLPPAGALLTAFVMIPVGTILLEEVAFRSVLWGFLSRHARMWQVVVGSSVLFGLWHVLPAMASATGNAAIGSAVSGLGPFAKVAVVGGTVLFTALGGILAGELRRRSGSLFASVGMHWATNALGVLFGVLAWRLAA
;
A
#
# COMPACT_ATOMS: atom_id res chain seq x y z
N MET A 1 -29.09 -1.62 26.09
CA MET A 1 -29.60 -2.99 26.13
C MET A 1 -28.39 -3.91 26.24
N SER A 2 -28.02 -4.27 27.48
CA SER A 2 -26.81 -5.04 27.81
C SER A 2 -27.11 -6.52 27.71
N LEU A 3 -26.34 -7.24 26.89
CA LEU A 3 -26.42 -8.70 26.78
C LEU A 3 -25.79 -9.35 28.03
N PRO A 4 -26.40 -10.39 28.60
CA PRO A 4 -25.84 -11.07 29.77
C PRO A 4 -24.60 -11.91 29.34
N VAL A 5 -23.54 -11.78 30.12
CA VAL A 5 -22.34 -12.63 30.05
C VAL A 5 -22.73 -14.03 30.53
N LEU A 6 -22.78 -15.00 29.62
CA LEU A 6 -22.93 -16.42 29.94
C LEU A 6 -21.67 -16.87 30.71
N ARG A 7 -21.87 -17.19 32.01
CA ARG A 7 -20.87 -17.91 32.80
C ARG A 7 -20.89 -19.38 32.37
N PRO A 8 -19.71 -20.02 32.18
CA PRO A 8 -19.66 -21.45 31.91
C PRO A 8 -20.20 -22.22 33.14
N ALA A 9 -21.09 -23.17 32.91
CA ALA A 9 -21.62 -24.05 33.93
C ALA A 9 -20.47 -24.90 34.52
N VAL A 10 -20.32 -24.82 35.84
CA VAL A 10 -19.44 -25.69 36.61
C VAL A 10 -20.13 -27.05 36.75
N ALA A 11 -19.53 -28.11 36.21
CA ALA A 11 -19.99 -29.47 36.43
C ALA A 11 -19.78 -29.80 37.90
N VAL A 12 -20.87 -30.05 38.61
CA VAL A 12 -20.86 -30.51 40.02
C VAL A 12 -21.00 -32.03 39.97
N GLU A 13 -19.93 -32.75 40.29
CA GLU A 13 -19.95 -34.17 40.56
C GLU A 13 -20.32 -34.36 42.06
N SER A 14 -21.45 -34.97 42.36
CA SER A 14 -21.86 -35.28 43.70
C SER A 14 -21.33 -36.63 44.16
N SER A 15 -20.44 -36.62 45.17
CA SER A 15 -20.02 -37.82 45.88
C SER A 15 -21.10 -38.26 46.90
N PRO A 16 -21.24 -39.57 47.21
CA PRO A 16 -22.21 -40.07 48.18
C PRO A 16 -22.09 -39.53 49.61
N ASP A 17 -20.95 -38.95 49.95
CA ASP A 17 -20.64 -38.43 51.30
C ASP A 17 -20.90 -36.91 51.46
N GLY A 18 -21.49 -36.24 50.49
CA GLY A 18 -21.92 -34.85 50.59
C GLY A 18 -20.75 -33.83 50.65
N VAL A 19 -19.53 -34.24 50.38
CA VAL A 19 -18.35 -33.34 50.32
C VAL A 19 -18.24 -32.79 48.90
N VAL A 20 -18.64 -31.54 48.69
CA VAL A 20 -18.42 -30.81 47.44
C VAL A 20 -16.96 -30.41 47.39
N THR A 21 -16.15 -31.22 46.71
CA THR A 21 -14.77 -30.83 46.36
C THR A 21 -14.83 -29.92 45.15
N SER A 22 -14.76 -28.61 45.36
CA SER A 22 -14.50 -27.65 44.26
C SER A 22 -13.11 -27.90 43.70
N LEU A 23 -13.01 -28.24 42.40
CA LEU A 23 -11.75 -28.28 41.71
C LEU A 23 -11.06 -26.89 41.85
N PRO A 24 -9.77 -26.85 42.23
CA PRO A 24 -9.11 -25.56 42.36
C PRO A 24 -9.16 -24.83 41.01
N GLU A 25 -9.75 -23.63 41.02
CA GLU A 25 -9.68 -22.76 39.84
C GLU A 25 -8.23 -22.56 39.41
N PRO A 26 -7.93 -22.68 38.12
CA PRO A 26 -6.56 -22.42 37.64
C PRO A 26 -6.18 -21.00 38.04
N GLY A 27 -5.17 -20.84 38.89
CA GLY A 27 -4.75 -19.55 39.41
C GLY A 27 -4.52 -18.54 38.27
N HIS A 28 -4.86 -17.29 38.51
CA HIS A 28 -4.71 -16.18 37.54
C HIS A 28 -3.37 -16.19 36.80
N ASP A 29 -2.31 -16.63 37.45
CA ASP A 29 -0.96 -16.76 36.86
C ASP A 29 -0.84 -17.93 35.87
N ALA A 30 -1.58 -19.01 36.03
CA ALA A 30 -1.58 -20.12 35.08
C ALA A 30 -2.31 -19.72 33.79
N VAL A 31 -3.45 -19.04 33.90
CA VAL A 31 -4.20 -18.49 32.74
C VAL A 31 -3.38 -17.43 32.01
N ARG A 32 -2.70 -16.55 32.75
CA ARG A 32 -1.80 -15.53 32.20
C ARG A 32 -0.62 -16.14 31.47
N ARG A 33 0.05 -17.13 32.06
CA ARG A 33 1.16 -17.87 31.44
C ARG A 33 0.71 -18.61 30.18
N HIS A 34 -0.43 -19.26 30.21
CA HIS A 34 -0.98 -19.95 29.03
C HIS A 34 -1.28 -18.96 27.89
N ARG A 35 -1.93 -17.81 28.18
CA ARG A 35 -2.13 -16.73 27.18
C ARG A 35 -0.83 -16.19 26.62
N LEU A 36 0.18 -15.94 27.45
CA LEU A 36 1.50 -15.46 27.00
C LEU A 36 2.22 -16.49 26.11
N ALA A 37 2.11 -17.79 26.46
CA ALA A 37 2.67 -18.87 25.65
C ALA A 37 1.97 -19.00 24.28
N LEU A 38 0.63 -18.84 24.22
CA LEU A 38 -0.10 -18.83 22.96
C LEU A 38 0.27 -17.63 22.07
N ILE A 39 0.44 -16.45 22.69
CA ILE A 39 0.89 -15.23 21.97
C ILE A 39 2.32 -15.42 21.45
N ALA A 40 3.21 -15.99 22.25
CA ALA A 40 4.61 -16.24 21.86
C ALA A 40 4.72 -17.28 20.73
N ARG A 41 3.92 -18.34 20.76
CA ARG A 41 3.87 -19.37 19.69
C ARG A 41 3.36 -18.82 18.35
N GLY A 42 2.45 -17.86 18.39
CA GLY A 42 1.92 -17.23 17.16
C GLY A 42 2.84 -16.16 16.54
N ARG A 43 3.85 -15.68 17.28
CA ARG A 43 4.75 -14.61 16.81
C ARG A 43 5.63 -15.02 15.61
N PRO A 44 6.35 -16.16 15.64
CA PRO A 44 7.16 -16.59 14.50
C PRO A 44 6.34 -16.84 13.25
N ALA A 45 5.14 -17.43 13.35
CA ALA A 45 4.27 -17.66 12.21
C ALA A 45 3.80 -16.33 11.56
N ARG A 46 3.52 -15.30 12.36
CA ARG A 46 3.14 -13.97 11.84
C ARG A 46 4.31 -13.27 11.16
N LEU A 47 5.52 -13.38 11.69
CA LEU A 47 6.72 -12.86 11.06
C LEU A 47 7.01 -13.59 9.76
N ALA A 48 6.91 -14.92 9.73
CA ALA A 48 7.07 -15.72 8.52
C ALA A 48 6.08 -15.31 7.42
N ALA A 49 4.81 -15.07 7.76
CA ALA A 49 3.82 -14.57 6.81
C ALA A 49 4.18 -13.17 6.26
N THR A 50 4.68 -12.28 7.11
CA THR A 50 5.15 -10.95 6.67
C THR A 50 6.35 -11.06 5.73
N VAL A 51 7.32 -11.90 6.06
CA VAL A 51 8.47 -12.18 5.19
C VAL A 51 8.04 -12.79 3.86
N ALA A 52 7.10 -13.74 3.88
CA ALA A 52 6.56 -14.34 2.66
C ALA A 52 5.92 -13.28 1.75
N VAL A 53 5.16 -12.33 2.30
CA VAL A 53 4.63 -11.20 1.52
C VAL A 53 5.74 -10.37 0.90
N VAL A 54 6.76 -9.99 1.67
CA VAL A 54 7.89 -9.20 1.15
C VAL A 54 8.63 -9.94 0.03
N LEU A 55 8.90 -11.23 0.21
CA LEU A 55 9.54 -12.06 -0.83
C LEU A 55 8.67 -12.18 -2.09
N THR A 56 7.35 -12.32 -1.92
CA THR A 56 6.39 -12.32 -3.05
C THR A 56 6.45 -10.98 -3.80
N LEU A 57 6.50 -9.85 -3.08
CA LEU A 57 6.64 -8.53 -3.71
C LEU A 57 7.96 -8.41 -4.49
N VAL A 58 9.07 -8.86 -3.93
CA VAL A 58 10.35 -8.90 -4.67
C VAL A 58 10.23 -9.76 -5.92
N GLY A 59 9.62 -10.95 -5.82
CA GLY A 59 9.39 -11.83 -6.97
C GLY A 59 8.53 -11.19 -8.06
N LEU A 60 7.44 -10.51 -7.69
CA LEU A 60 6.56 -9.79 -8.62
C LEU A 60 7.30 -8.63 -9.30
N ASN A 61 8.11 -7.87 -8.55
CA ASN A 61 8.90 -6.77 -9.09
C ASN A 61 9.94 -7.26 -10.12
N VAL A 62 10.62 -8.37 -9.82
CA VAL A 62 11.55 -9.01 -10.75
C VAL A 62 10.82 -9.56 -11.98
N ALA A 63 9.66 -10.20 -11.79
CA ALA A 63 8.85 -10.74 -12.88
C ALA A 63 8.45 -9.66 -13.89
N ASP A 64 8.02 -8.50 -13.38
CA ASP A 64 7.66 -7.34 -14.21
C ASP A 64 8.90 -6.73 -14.91
N HIS A 65 9.88 -6.26 -14.13
CA HIS A 65 10.93 -5.37 -14.63
C HIS A 65 12.17 -6.10 -15.18
N VAL A 66 12.39 -7.36 -14.84
CA VAL A 66 13.54 -8.16 -15.30
C VAL A 66 13.12 -9.25 -16.27
N LEU A 67 12.02 -9.94 -16.00
CA LEU A 67 11.52 -11.02 -16.86
C LEU A 67 10.52 -10.52 -17.92
N GLY A 68 10.08 -9.27 -17.84
CA GLY A 68 9.20 -8.64 -18.83
C GLY A 68 7.78 -9.20 -18.86
N TRP A 69 7.26 -9.67 -17.72
CA TRP A 69 5.87 -10.13 -17.64
C TRP A 69 4.90 -8.96 -17.77
N ASP A 70 3.79 -9.20 -18.48
CA ASP A 70 2.80 -8.16 -18.73
C ASP A 70 2.08 -7.75 -17.43
N THR A 71 2.24 -6.48 -17.06
CA THR A 71 1.65 -5.88 -15.86
C THR A 71 0.13 -5.90 -15.85
N MET A 72 -0.51 -5.90 -17.01
CA MET A 72 -1.98 -5.97 -17.13
C MET A 72 -2.55 -7.28 -16.61
N TRP A 73 -1.77 -8.35 -16.59
CA TRP A 73 -2.12 -9.63 -15.98
C TRP A 73 -1.47 -9.81 -14.61
N LEU A 74 -0.19 -9.44 -14.49
CA LEU A 74 0.57 -9.59 -13.25
C LEU A 74 -0.06 -8.77 -12.11
N GLY A 75 -0.53 -7.56 -12.41
CA GLY A 75 -1.18 -6.67 -11.45
C GLY A 75 -2.41 -7.30 -10.79
N PRO A 76 -3.48 -7.63 -11.56
CA PRO A 76 -4.69 -8.24 -11.00
C PRO A 76 -4.45 -9.60 -10.35
N VAL A 77 -3.67 -10.48 -10.99
CA VAL A 77 -3.39 -11.83 -10.45
C VAL A 77 -2.60 -11.74 -9.15
N GLY A 78 -1.55 -10.89 -9.11
CA GLY A 78 -0.76 -10.66 -7.90
C GLY A 78 -1.59 -10.06 -6.77
N ALA A 79 -2.43 -9.07 -7.05
CA ALA A 79 -3.32 -8.47 -6.07
C ALA A 79 -4.33 -9.48 -5.49
N LEU A 80 -4.95 -10.29 -6.35
CA LEU A 80 -5.89 -11.34 -5.91
C LEU A 80 -5.19 -12.41 -5.08
N ALA A 81 -4.01 -12.89 -5.50
CA ALA A 81 -3.24 -13.88 -4.76
C ALA A 81 -2.83 -13.36 -3.36
N LEU A 82 -2.36 -12.11 -3.28
CA LEU A 82 -2.00 -11.47 -2.02
C LEU A 82 -3.21 -11.31 -1.10
N LEU A 83 -4.37 -10.89 -1.62
CA LEU A 83 -5.61 -10.79 -0.83
C LEU A 83 -6.08 -12.16 -0.35
N ALA A 84 -6.06 -13.18 -1.21
CA ALA A 84 -6.43 -14.55 -0.85
C ALA A 84 -5.52 -15.08 0.26
N PHE A 85 -4.20 -14.90 0.12
CA PHE A 85 -3.22 -15.26 1.16
C PHE A 85 -3.49 -14.52 2.48
N ALA A 86 -3.74 -13.22 2.43
CA ALA A 86 -4.01 -12.41 3.62
C ALA A 86 -5.30 -12.88 4.33
N ARG A 87 -6.35 -13.19 3.56
CA ARG A 87 -7.62 -13.71 4.09
C ARG A 87 -7.43 -15.11 4.68
N TRP A 88 -6.67 -15.98 4.03
CA TRP A 88 -6.32 -17.30 4.55
C TRP A 88 -5.56 -17.20 5.88
N GLN A 89 -4.64 -16.23 6.01
CA GLN A 89 -3.91 -15.92 7.24
C GLN A 89 -4.78 -15.20 8.31
N GLY A 90 -6.09 -15.06 8.08
CA GLY A 90 -7.06 -14.51 9.02
C GLY A 90 -7.02 -12.97 9.16
N LEU A 91 -6.52 -12.21 8.17
CA LEU A 91 -6.76 -10.77 8.15
C LEU A 91 -8.23 -10.47 7.81
N THR A 92 -8.84 -9.57 8.58
CA THR A 92 -10.21 -9.11 8.33
C THR A 92 -10.25 -8.05 7.22
N TRP A 93 -11.40 -7.87 6.59
CA TRP A 93 -11.60 -6.79 5.61
C TRP A 93 -11.31 -5.39 6.19
N HIS A 94 -11.54 -5.20 7.49
CA HIS A 94 -11.20 -3.96 8.20
C HIS A 94 -9.67 -3.75 8.26
N GLN A 95 -8.90 -4.78 8.62
CA GLN A 95 -7.45 -4.72 8.63
C GLN A 95 -6.87 -4.46 7.24
N LEU A 96 -7.50 -5.01 6.20
CA LEU A 96 -7.15 -4.78 4.80
C LEU A 96 -7.60 -3.41 4.26
N GLY A 97 -8.43 -2.65 5.00
CA GLY A 97 -8.95 -1.35 4.56
C GLY A 97 -10.07 -1.44 3.54
N LEU A 98 -10.70 -2.58 3.45
CA LEU A 98 -11.76 -2.91 2.49
C LEU A 98 -13.11 -3.15 3.17
N ALA A 99 -13.28 -2.71 4.43
CA ALA A 99 -14.55 -2.84 5.13
C ALA A 99 -15.60 -1.86 4.56
N ARG A 100 -16.79 -2.35 4.23
CA ARG A 100 -17.85 -1.58 3.54
C ARG A 100 -18.19 -0.26 4.23
N HIS A 101 -18.24 -0.25 5.57
CA HIS A 101 -18.57 0.96 6.34
C HIS A 101 -17.52 2.09 6.22
N THR A 102 -16.30 1.80 5.71
CA THR A 102 -15.26 2.81 5.50
C THR A 102 -15.21 3.34 4.07
N HIS A 103 -15.92 2.72 3.11
CA HIS A 103 -15.82 3.07 1.68
C HIS A 103 -16.19 4.53 1.41
N ALA A 104 -17.36 4.97 1.87
CA ALA A 104 -17.83 6.34 1.62
C ALA A 104 -16.85 7.40 2.17
N ARG A 105 -16.28 7.15 3.36
CA ARG A 105 -15.24 8.03 3.93
C ARG A 105 -13.98 7.99 3.09
N GLY A 106 -13.51 6.81 2.68
CA GLY A 106 -12.33 6.65 1.83
C GLY A 106 -12.48 7.35 0.48
N ILE A 107 -13.62 7.20 -0.17
CA ILE A 107 -13.93 7.86 -1.45
C ILE A 107 -13.91 9.39 -1.28
N ARG A 108 -14.55 9.94 -0.25
CA ARG A 108 -14.53 11.40 -0.01
C ARG A 108 -13.11 11.93 0.21
N TRP A 109 -12.27 11.22 0.96
CA TRP A 109 -10.87 11.59 1.13
C TRP A 109 -10.10 11.48 -0.19
N GLY A 110 -10.31 10.41 -0.95
CA GLY A 110 -9.70 10.23 -2.27
C GLY A 110 -10.07 11.34 -3.24
N LEU A 111 -11.35 11.68 -3.37
CA LEU A 111 -11.82 12.78 -4.23
C LEU A 111 -11.24 14.13 -3.80
N GLY A 112 -11.15 14.40 -2.49
CA GLY A 112 -10.51 15.61 -1.98
C GLY A 112 -9.04 15.73 -2.39
N VAL A 113 -8.28 14.62 -2.29
CA VAL A 113 -6.88 14.59 -2.72
C VAL A 113 -6.76 14.72 -4.24
N ILE A 114 -7.63 14.06 -5.02
CA ILE A 114 -7.68 14.20 -6.47
C ILE A 114 -7.87 15.69 -6.86
N ALA A 115 -8.80 16.39 -6.21
CA ALA A 115 -9.04 17.80 -6.46
C ALA A 115 -7.81 18.67 -6.15
N VAL A 116 -7.13 18.41 -5.02
CA VAL A 116 -5.89 19.12 -4.64
C VAL A 116 -4.78 18.88 -5.64
N VAL A 117 -4.53 17.62 -6.02
CA VAL A 117 -3.48 17.28 -7.01
C VAL A 117 -3.80 17.88 -8.38
N ALA A 118 -5.07 17.81 -8.82
CA ALA A 118 -5.50 18.42 -10.08
C ALA A 118 -5.25 19.95 -10.08
N PHE A 119 -5.58 20.63 -8.98
CA PHE A 119 -5.31 22.05 -8.83
C PHE A 119 -3.80 22.37 -8.88
N VAL A 120 -2.98 21.63 -8.15
CA VAL A 120 -1.51 21.80 -8.15
C VAL A 120 -0.95 21.56 -9.55
N TYR A 121 -1.39 20.53 -10.26
CA TYR A 121 -0.94 20.24 -11.60
C TYR A 121 -1.41 21.28 -12.61
N LEU A 122 -2.64 21.80 -12.48
CA LEU A 122 -3.14 22.89 -13.29
C LEU A 122 -2.24 24.14 -13.14
N VAL A 123 -1.97 24.54 -11.92
CA VAL A 123 -1.05 25.67 -11.64
C VAL A 123 0.34 25.36 -12.23
N GLY A 124 0.83 24.13 -12.04
CA GLY A 124 2.15 23.71 -12.51
C GLY A 124 2.33 23.81 -14.03
N ILE A 125 1.31 23.47 -14.82
CA ILE A 125 1.39 23.57 -16.30
C ILE A 125 1.17 25.00 -16.81
N LEU A 126 0.45 25.83 -16.08
CA LEU A 126 0.21 27.22 -16.46
C LEU A 126 1.44 28.10 -16.26
N LEU A 127 2.28 27.79 -15.29
CA LEU A 127 3.53 28.50 -15.02
C LEU A 127 4.66 27.97 -15.93
N PRO A 128 5.27 28.81 -16.81
CA PRO A 128 6.33 28.37 -17.73
C PRO A 128 7.53 27.73 -17.02
N SER A 129 7.89 28.22 -15.81
CA SER A 129 9.02 27.72 -15.02
C SER A 129 8.84 26.29 -14.48
N THR A 130 7.61 25.84 -14.27
CA THR A 130 7.31 24.49 -13.76
C THR A 130 6.73 23.55 -14.83
N ARG A 131 6.27 24.08 -15.97
CA ARG A 131 5.70 23.29 -17.07
C ARG A 131 6.65 22.21 -17.56
N THR A 132 7.97 22.47 -17.60
CA THR A 132 9.00 21.52 -18.05
C THR A 132 8.99 20.21 -17.23
N ALA A 133 8.54 20.24 -15.97
CA ALA A 133 8.41 19.03 -15.14
C ALA A 133 7.34 18.05 -15.66
N PHE A 134 6.39 18.55 -16.46
CA PHE A 134 5.33 17.74 -17.07
C PHE A 134 5.67 17.26 -18.48
N LEU A 135 6.78 17.69 -19.07
CA LEU A 135 7.23 17.29 -20.40
C LEU A 135 7.99 15.96 -20.34
N ASP A 136 7.27 14.88 -20.06
CA ASP A 136 7.79 13.52 -20.12
C ASP A 136 7.44 12.89 -21.48
N VAL A 137 8.44 12.33 -22.16
CA VAL A 137 8.26 11.75 -23.49
C VAL A 137 7.24 10.60 -23.51
N ARG A 138 7.07 9.90 -22.40
CA ARG A 138 6.08 8.83 -22.24
C ARG A 138 4.64 9.34 -22.33
N TYR A 139 4.41 10.63 -22.11
CA TYR A 139 3.10 11.28 -22.11
C TYR A 139 2.84 12.11 -23.37
N HIS A 140 3.74 12.01 -24.35
CA HIS A 140 3.49 12.56 -25.71
C HIS A 140 2.56 11.61 -26.46
N LEU A 141 1.31 11.50 -26.00
CA LEU A 141 0.33 10.55 -26.46
C LEU A 141 -0.83 11.24 -27.21
N PRO A 142 -1.49 10.55 -28.16
CA PRO A 142 -2.77 10.99 -28.68
C PRO A 142 -3.84 10.92 -27.55
N PRO A 143 -4.93 11.74 -27.65
CA PRO A 143 -5.93 11.82 -26.58
C PRO A 143 -6.52 10.48 -26.15
N ALA A 144 -6.85 9.61 -27.10
CA ALA A 144 -7.38 8.27 -26.81
C ALA A 144 -6.36 7.40 -26.04
N GLY A 145 -5.07 7.45 -26.41
CA GLY A 145 -4.01 6.76 -25.71
C GLY A 145 -3.82 7.28 -24.29
N ALA A 146 -3.88 8.59 -24.09
CA ALA A 146 -3.80 9.20 -22.76
C ALA A 146 -4.97 8.77 -21.87
N LEU A 147 -6.19 8.74 -22.38
CA LEU A 147 -7.38 8.27 -21.63
C LEU A 147 -7.25 6.78 -21.30
N LEU A 148 -6.87 5.95 -22.26
CA LEU A 148 -6.62 4.53 -22.02
C LEU A 148 -5.57 4.32 -20.93
N THR A 149 -4.46 5.04 -21.00
CA THR A 149 -3.38 4.97 -20.00
C THR A 149 -3.86 5.41 -18.63
N ALA A 150 -4.53 6.56 -18.52
CA ALA A 150 -4.96 7.13 -17.25
C ALA A 150 -6.07 6.32 -16.55
N PHE A 151 -7.02 5.76 -17.32
CA PHE A 151 -8.23 5.13 -16.75
C PHE A 151 -8.22 3.60 -16.79
N VAL A 152 -7.31 2.97 -17.53
CA VAL A 152 -7.23 1.51 -17.63
C VAL A 152 -5.84 1.01 -17.27
N MET A 153 -4.80 1.40 -18.01
CA MET A 153 -3.47 0.82 -17.84
C MET A 153 -2.87 1.11 -16.46
N ILE A 154 -2.90 2.36 -16.02
CA ILE A 154 -2.40 2.76 -14.70
C ILE A 154 -3.22 2.13 -13.57
N PRO A 155 -4.56 2.22 -13.52
CA PRO A 155 -5.35 1.58 -12.47
C PRO A 155 -5.16 0.08 -12.36
N VAL A 156 -5.15 -0.64 -13.49
CA VAL A 156 -5.12 -2.10 -13.52
C VAL A 156 -3.69 -2.64 -13.45
N GLY A 157 -2.78 -2.09 -14.24
CA GLY A 157 -1.40 -2.59 -14.35
C GLY A 157 -0.50 -2.16 -13.19
N THR A 158 -0.80 -1.05 -12.53
CA THR A 158 0.08 -0.48 -11.49
C THR A 158 -0.62 -0.35 -10.13
N ILE A 159 -1.65 0.53 -10.06
CA ILE A 159 -2.21 0.94 -8.77
C ILE A 159 -2.86 -0.21 -8.02
N LEU A 160 -3.57 -1.09 -8.73
CA LEU A 160 -4.27 -2.21 -8.11
C LEU A 160 -3.30 -3.09 -7.31
N LEU A 161 -2.20 -3.52 -7.94
CA LEU A 161 -1.19 -4.34 -7.27
C LEU A 161 -0.53 -3.58 -6.13
N GLU A 162 -0.05 -2.37 -6.38
CA GLU A 162 0.75 -1.61 -5.42
C GLU A 162 -0.06 -1.21 -4.18
N GLU A 163 -1.29 -0.74 -4.35
CA GLU A 163 -2.12 -0.37 -3.20
C GLU A 163 -2.59 -1.59 -2.40
N VAL A 164 -2.96 -2.69 -3.08
CA VAL A 164 -3.30 -3.95 -2.40
C VAL A 164 -2.07 -4.50 -1.68
N ALA A 165 -0.91 -4.48 -2.30
CA ALA A 165 0.33 -4.98 -1.71
C ALA A 165 0.74 -4.19 -0.47
N PHE A 166 0.93 -2.87 -0.61
CA PHE A 166 1.57 -2.03 0.42
C PHE A 166 0.58 -1.47 1.44
N ARG A 167 -0.61 -0.97 1.03
CA ARG A 167 -1.58 -0.29 1.92
C ARG A 167 -2.69 -1.21 2.42
N SER A 168 -2.79 -2.43 1.89
CA SER A 168 -3.73 -3.44 2.36
C SER A 168 -3.01 -4.61 3.02
N VAL A 169 -2.35 -5.47 2.25
CA VAL A 169 -1.81 -6.76 2.74
C VAL A 169 -0.60 -6.57 3.64
N LEU A 170 0.48 -5.95 3.16
CA LEU A 170 1.68 -5.68 3.96
C LEU A 170 1.35 -4.86 5.21
N TRP A 171 0.53 -3.82 5.04
CA TRP A 171 0.01 -3.02 6.15
C TRP A 171 -0.69 -3.87 7.20
N GLY A 172 -1.60 -4.76 6.77
CA GLY A 172 -2.34 -5.65 7.67
C GLY A 172 -1.43 -6.60 8.45
N PHE A 173 -0.41 -7.16 7.79
CA PHE A 173 0.58 -8.02 8.47
C PHE A 173 1.45 -7.24 9.45
N LEU A 174 2.01 -6.10 9.04
CA LEU A 174 2.84 -5.26 9.91
C LEU A 174 2.07 -4.78 11.15
N SER A 175 0.78 -4.44 11.00
CA SER A 175 -0.08 -3.98 12.12
C SER A 175 -0.26 -5.03 13.23
N ARG A 176 0.05 -6.30 12.97
CA ARG A 176 -0.04 -7.37 13.97
C ARG A 176 1.10 -7.40 14.98
N HIS A 177 2.21 -6.69 14.70
CA HIS A 177 3.41 -6.75 15.54
C HIS A 177 4.21 -5.45 15.62
N ALA A 178 3.77 -4.38 14.93
CA ALA A 178 4.42 -3.08 14.91
C ALA A 178 3.49 -1.96 15.36
N ARG A 179 4.05 -0.88 15.88
CA ARG A 179 3.30 0.34 16.19
C ARG A 179 2.89 1.02 14.89
N MET A 180 1.78 1.75 14.89
CA MET A 180 1.20 2.34 13.67
C MET A 180 2.19 3.23 12.88
N TRP A 181 3.01 4.04 13.56
CA TRP A 181 4.03 4.84 12.86
C TRP A 181 5.09 3.96 12.16
N GLN A 182 5.45 2.81 12.76
CA GLN A 182 6.38 1.84 12.15
C GLN A 182 5.75 1.16 10.93
N VAL A 183 4.43 0.91 10.96
CA VAL A 183 3.68 0.40 9.81
C VAL A 183 3.71 1.40 8.67
N VAL A 184 3.40 2.68 8.96
CA VAL A 184 3.45 3.75 7.95
C VAL A 184 4.84 3.87 7.35
N VAL A 185 5.86 4.04 8.18
CA VAL A 185 7.25 4.23 7.71
C VAL A 185 7.77 2.97 7.02
N GLY A 186 7.61 1.79 7.63
CA GLY A 186 8.11 0.53 7.08
C GLY A 186 7.50 0.18 5.72
N SER A 187 6.17 0.30 5.58
CA SER A 187 5.52 0.06 4.29
C SER A 187 5.92 1.10 3.24
N SER A 188 6.19 2.34 3.64
CA SER A 188 6.60 3.42 2.74
C SER A 188 8.04 3.27 2.27
N VAL A 189 8.95 2.85 3.15
CA VAL A 189 10.34 2.54 2.77
C VAL A 189 10.37 1.37 1.78
N LEU A 190 9.62 0.30 2.05
CA LEU A 190 9.53 -0.83 1.12
C LEU A 190 8.88 -0.42 -0.21
N PHE A 191 7.91 0.49 -0.19
CA PHE A 191 7.32 1.07 -1.40
C PHE A 191 8.34 1.93 -2.18
N GLY A 192 9.17 2.69 -1.50
CA GLY A 192 10.29 3.40 -2.15
C GLY A 192 11.26 2.44 -2.83
N LEU A 193 11.68 1.38 -2.11
CA LEU A 193 12.59 0.36 -2.64
C LEU A 193 11.99 -0.43 -3.82
N TRP A 194 10.67 -0.62 -3.85
CA TRP A 194 9.95 -1.19 -5.00
C TRP A 194 10.23 -0.43 -6.29
N HIS A 195 10.48 0.88 -6.22
CA HIS A 195 10.72 1.73 -7.38
C HIS A 195 12.18 1.74 -7.89
N VAL A 196 13.08 0.96 -7.30
CA VAL A 196 14.48 0.88 -7.76
C VAL A 196 14.55 0.38 -9.21
N LEU A 197 13.91 -0.77 -9.51
CA LEU A 197 13.93 -1.35 -10.87
C LEU A 197 13.22 -0.46 -11.90
N PRO A 198 11.99 0.05 -11.66
CA PRO A 198 11.39 1.04 -12.57
C PRO A 198 12.25 2.28 -12.83
N ALA A 199 12.87 2.82 -11.78
CA ALA A 199 13.73 4.00 -11.90
C ALA A 199 14.97 3.71 -12.73
N MET A 200 15.56 2.53 -12.61
CA MET A 200 16.71 2.12 -13.44
C MET A 200 16.37 2.05 -14.93
N ALA A 201 15.13 1.67 -15.26
CA ALA A 201 14.66 1.59 -16.64
C ALA A 201 14.24 2.95 -17.22
N SER A 202 13.78 3.90 -16.37
CA SER A 202 13.13 5.15 -16.80
C SER A 202 14.01 6.40 -16.68
N ALA A 203 15.31 6.28 -16.37
CA ALA A 203 16.19 7.39 -15.96
C ALA A 203 16.33 8.56 -16.98
N THR A 204 15.84 8.43 -18.22
CA THR A 204 16.08 9.40 -19.31
C THR A 204 14.79 10.01 -19.91
N GLY A 205 13.62 9.67 -19.39
CA GLY A 205 12.35 10.03 -20.04
C GLY A 205 11.85 11.46 -19.76
N ASN A 206 12.32 12.15 -18.73
CA ASN A 206 11.86 13.48 -18.35
C ASN A 206 12.95 14.54 -18.52
N ALA A 207 12.65 15.59 -19.30
CA ALA A 207 13.62 16.64 -19.63
C ALA A 207 14.10 17.43 -18.40
N ALA A 208 13.22 17.71 -17.43
CA ALA A 208 13.57 18.43 -16.21
C ALA A 208 14.51 17.60 -15.33
N ILE A 209 14.25 16.30 -15.21
CA ILE A 209 15.12 15.38 -14.47
C ILE A 209 16.48 15.28 -15.18
N GLY A 210 16.49 15.09 -16.50
CA GLY A 210 17.71 15.04 -17.30
C GLY A 210 18.58 16.28 -17.12
N SER A 211 18.00 17.48 -17.18
CA SER A 211 18.73 18.73 -16.96
C SER A 211 19.24 18.87 -15.52
N ALA A 212 18.46 18.49 -14.53
CA ALA A 212 18.85 18.58 -13.12
C ALA A 212 20.04 17.69 -12.76
N VAL A 213 20.23 16.56 -13.47
CA VAL A 213 21.34 15.63 -13.19
C VAL A 213 22.47 15.68 -14.22
N SER A 214 22.38 16.53 -15.25
CA SER A 214 23.35 16.61 -16.37
C SER A 214 24.79 16.87 -15.92
N GLY A 215 24.98 17.63 -14.84
CA GLY A 215 26.30 17.93 -14.27
C GLY A 215 26.89 16.81 -13.39
N LEU A 216 26.14 15.71 -13.11
CA LEU A 216 26.58 14.67 -12.19
C LEU A 216 27.39 13.54 -12.87
N GLY A 217 27.58 13.58 -14.19
CA GLY A 217 28.31 12.55 -14.93
C GLY A 217 27.87 11.13 -14.58
N PRO A 218 28.81 10.23 -14.17
CA PRO A 218 28.47 8.83 -13.85
C PRO A 218 27.54 8.67 -12.67
N PHE A 219 27.40 9.68 -11.80
CA PHE A 219 26.51 9.65 -10.63
C PHE A 219 25.05 10.01 -10.98
N ALA A 220 24.76 10.50 -12.18
CA ALA A 220 23.41 10.90 -12.61
C ALA A 220 22.38 9.78 -12.39
N LYS A 221 22.70 8.56 -12.81
CA LYS A 221 21.80 7.40 -12.63
C LYS A 221 21.53 7.09 -11.15
N VAL A 222 22.53 7.15 -10.31
CA VAL A 222 22.39 6.93 -8.85
C VAL A 222 21.51 8.02 -8.24
N ALA A 223 21.69 9.27 -8.65
CA ALA A 223 20.87 10.41 -8.18
C ALA A 223 19.41 10.26 -8.60
N VAL A 224 19.13 9.84 -9.85
CA VAL A 224 17.74 9.59 -10.31
C VAL A 224 17.09 8.44 -9.53
N VAL A 225 17.78 7.30 -9.37
CA VAL A 225 17.25 6.16 -8.63
C VAL A 225 17.01 6.53 -7.16
N GLY A 226 18.00 7.13 -6.50
CA GLY A 226 17.89 7.57 -5.10
C GLY A 226 16.80 8.62 -4.90
N GLY A 227 16.70 9.59 -5.80
CA GLY A 227 15.64 10.60 -5.80
C GLY A 227 14.25 9.98 -5.98
N THR A 228 14.10 9.03 -6.90
CA THR A 228 12.85 8.29 -7.11
C THR A 228 12.44 7.49 -5.88
N VAL A 229 13.39 6.75 -5.29
CA VAL A 229 13.14 5.98 -4.04
C VAL A 229 12.69 6.90 -2.90
N LEU A 230 13.38 8.03 -2.71
CA LEU A 230 13.02 8.99 -1.68
C LEU A 230 11.64 9.62 -1.95
N PHE A 231 11.39 10.08 -3.16
CA PHE A 231 10.12 10.69 -3.57
C PHE A 231 8.94 9.73 -3.38
N THR A 232 9.08 8.49 -3.84
CA THR A 232 8.02 7.47 -3.72
C THR A 232 7.84 7.00 -2.27
N ALA A 233 8.91 6.94 -1.46
CA ALA A 233 8.79 6.68 -0.02
C ALA A 233 8.03 7.80 0.70
N LEU A 234 8.30 9.08 0.40
CA LEU A 234 7.56 10.22 0.95
C LEU A 234 6.09 10.21 0.51
N GLY A 235 5.83 9.95 -0.78
CA GLY A 235 4.47 9.71 -1.29
C GLY A 235 3.79 8.54 -0.57
N GLY A 236 4.56 7.49 -0.27
CA GLY A 236 4.15 6.33 0.52
C GLY A 236 3.69 6.70 1.93
N ILE A 237 4.40 7.61 2.61
CA ILE A 237 4.01 8.11 3.94
C ILE A 237 2.68 8.86 3.85
N LEU A 238 2.49 9.72 2.86
CA LEU A 238 1.23 10.44 2.66
C LEU A 238 0.07 9.48 2.38
N ALA A 239 0.26 8.51 1.47
CA ALA A 239 -0.73 7.48 1.18
C ALA A 239 -1.05 6.63 2.42
N GLY A 240 -0.04 6.24 3.20
CA GLY A 240 -0.18 5.54 4.47
C GLY A 240 -0.97 6.34 5.50
N GLU A 241 -0.73 7.64 5.60
CA GLU A 241 -1.46 8.51 6.50
C GLU A 241 -2.94 8.69 6.07
N LEU A 242 -3.20 8.81 4.77
CA LEU A 242 -4.56 8.80 4.23
C LEU A 242 -5.28 7.50 4.55
N ARG A 243 -4.60 6.35 4.34
CA ARG A 243 -5.10 5.02 4.69
C ARG A 243 -5.40 4.92 6.20
N ARG A 244 -4.52 5.42 7.06
CA ARG A 244 -4.67 5.43 8.51
C ARG A 244 -5.87 6.27 8.95
N ARG A 245 -5.97 7.51 8.50
CA ARG A 245 -7.02 8.46 8.90
C ARG A 245 -8.39 8.10 8.35
N SER A 246 -8.46 7.63 7.10
CA SER A 246 -9.74 7.24 6.49
C SER A 246 -10.23 5.86 6.95
N GLY A 247 -9.31 4.98 7.36
CA GLY A 247 -9.59 3.56 7.61
C GLY A 247 -9.84 2.76 6.31
N SER A 248 -9.63 3.36 5.13
CA SER A 248 -10.02 2.80 3.84
C SER A 248 -8.88 2.84 2.82
N LEU A 249 -8.75 1.78 2.03
CA LEU A 249 -7.82 1.71 0.91
C LEU A 249 -8.14 2.73 -0.19
N PHE A 250 -9.41 3.11 -0.36
CA PHE A 250 -9.83 4.02 -1.42
C PHE A 250 -9.22 5.43 -1.30
N ALA A 251 -8.85 5.87 -0.11
CA ALA A 251 -8.22 7.18 0.07
C ALA A 251 -6.80 7.21 -0.52
N SER A 252 -6.00 6.16 -0.30
CA SER A 252 -4.66 6.04 -0.89
C SER A 252 -4.72 5.72 -2.38
N VAL A 253 -5.65 4.88 -2.82
CA VAL A 253 -5.94 4.64 -4.26
C VAL A 253 -6.24 5.95 -4.98
N GLY A 254 -7.09 6.82 -4.42
CA GLY A 254 -7.40 8.12 -5.00
C GLY A 254 -6.18 9.03 -5.14
N MET A 255 -5.32 9.08 -4.13
CA MET A 255 -4.05 9.82 -4.19
C MET A 255 -3.13 9.25 -5.27
N HIS A 256 -2.95 7.94 -5.28
CA HIS A 256 -2.06 7.26 -6.21
C HIS A 256 -2.53 7.45 -7.65
N TRP A 257 -3.84 7.32 -7.89
CA TRP A 257 -4.42 7.62 -9.20
C TRP A 257 -4.20 9.08 -9.59
N ALA A 258 -4.42 10.02 -8.67
CA ALA A 258 -4.23 11.43 -8.96
C ALA A 258 -2.79 11.74 -9.36
N THR A 259 -1.80 11.24 -8.63
CA THR A 259 -0.39 11.53 -8.93
C THR A 259 0.07 10.92 -10.26
N ASN A 260 -0.40 9.72 -10.61
CA ASN A 260 0.03 9.03 -11.82
C ASN A 260 -0.85 9.36 -13.04
N ALA A 261 -2.17 9.17 -12.93
CA ALA A 261 -3.08 9.32 -14.08
C ALA A 261 -3.30 10.78 -14.47
N LEU A 262 -3.44 11.70 -13.49
CA LEU A 262 -3.46 13.12 -13.81
C LEU A 262 -2.12 13.59 -14.37
N GLY A 263 -0.98 12.99 -13.93
CA GLY A 263 0.32 13.24 -14.51
C GLY A 263 0.35 13.01 -16.02
N VAL A 264 -0.26 11.93 -16.50
CA VAL A 264 -0.42 11.65 -17.93
C VAL A 264 -1.29 12.71 -18.61
N LEU A 265 -2.48 13.00 -18.07
CA LEU A 265 -3.42 13.93 -18.67
C LEU A 265 -2.87 15.36 -18.74
N PHE A 266 -2.26 15.83 -17.64
CA PHE A 266 -1.63 17.14 -17.60
C PHE A 266 -0.33 17.19 -18.40
N GLY A 267 0.38 16.07 -18.53
CA GLY A 267 1.55 15.94 -19.42
C GLY A 267 1.17 16.16 -20.88
N VAL A 268 0.12 15.48 -21.38
CA VAL A 268 -0.40 15.72 -22.73
C VAL A 268 -0.79 17.19 -22.94
N LEU A 269 -1.43 17.80 -21.93
CA LEU A 269 -1.81 19.22 -22.01
C LEU A 269 -0.58 20.13 -22.00
N ALA A 270 0.43 19.82 -21.18
CA ALA A 270 1.69 20.57 -21.15
C ALA A 270 2.43 20.54 -22.51
N TRP A 271 2.47 19.38 -23.18
CA TRP A 271 3.05 19.26 -24.53
C TRP A 271 2.33 20.15 -25.53
N ARG A 272 0.98 20.25 -25.48
CA ARG A 272 0.22 21.16 -26.34
C ARG A 272 0.45 22.64 -26.03
N LEU A 273 0.73 22.99 -24.79
CA LEU A 273 1.04 24.37 -24.40
C LEU A 273 2.49 24.76 -24.68
N ALA A 274 3.36 23.80 -24.94
CA ALA A 274 4.76 24.01 -25.28
C ALA A 274 5.03 24.00 -26.80
N ALA A 275 4.08 23.49 -27.61
CA ALA A 275 4.13 23.50 -29.08
C ALA A 275 3.71 24.86 -29.63
#